data_d39cf792fccaeae1dc6ff625d877b65f
#
_entry.id   d39cf792fccaeae1dc6ff625d877b65f
#
_cell.length_a   1.000
_cell.length_b   1.000
_cell.length_c   1.000
_cell.angle_alpha   90.00
_cell.angle_beta   90.00
_cell.angle_gamma   90.00
#
_symmetry.space_group_name_H-M   'P 1'
#
loop_
_entity.id
_entity.type
_entity.pdbx_description
1 polymer ?
#
loop_
_entity_poly.entity_id
_entity_poly.type
_entity_poly.pdbx_seq_one_letter_code
_entity_poly.pdbx_strand_id
1 'polypeptide(L)'
;MGQLNTIMLVCMGNTCRSVMAEAMLKQALREVMGNAAEDIRVISAGVSARCGDPASYHAEAAMKELGLDVSLHQACRVSAEALNDADLVLTMTMALRDELLQDYPTIGSKVMTLTEFAGLTRELGQDIKDPFGYPLEVYQASAEQIGKAVEIAAKKIKDSFESRRDNNEDRHRE
;
A
#
# COMPACT_ATOMS: atom_id res chain seq x y z
N MET A 1 -2.25 -0.94 -17.86
CA MET A 1 -1.67 -0.22 -16.72
C MET A 1 -0.29 0.29 -17.11
N GLY A 2 0.06 1.54 -16.71
CA GLY A 2 1.40 2.09 -16.88
C GLY A 2 2.47 1.36 -16.05
N GLN A 3 3.76 1.75 -16.09
CA GLN A 3 4.83 1.16 -15.27
C GLN A 3 4.50 1.44 -13.78
N LEU A 4 4.55 0.40 -12.94
CA LEU A 4 4.27 0.53 -11.50
C LEU A 4 5.61 0.72 -10.75
N ASN A 5 6.14 1.93 -10.77
CA ASN A 5 7.38 2.27 -10.06
C ASN A 5 7.12 2.87 -8.67
N THR A 6 6.00 3.57 -8.51
CA THR A 6 5.62 4.19 -7.24
C THR A 6 4.23 3.74 -6.82
N ILE A 7 4.14 3.11 -5.67
CA ILE A 7 2.91 2.59 -5.08
C ILE A 7 2.65 3.30 -3.76
N MET A 8 1.47 3.88 -3.63
CA MET A 8 1.06 4.59 -2.42
C MET A 8 -0.05 3.84 -1.70
N LEU A 9 0.14 3.59 -0.41
CA LEU A 9 -0.86 3.00 0.50
C LEU A 9 -1.53 4.13 1.28
N VAL A 10 -2.87 4.19 1.28
CA VAL A 10 -3.59 5.31 1.92
C VAL A 10 -4.59 4.82 2.95
N CYS A 11 -4.52 5.40 4.15
CA CYS A 11 -5.53 5.27 5.20
C CYS A 11 -5.97 6.65 5.72
N MET A 12 -6.65 6.72 6.85
CA MET A 12 -7.09 7.98 7.45
C MET A 12 -5.92 8.79 8.03
N GLY A 13 -5.22 8.24 9.01
CA GLY A 13 -4.23 8.97 9.82
C GLY A 13 -2.77 8.66 9.48
N ASN A 14 -2.48 7.69 8.63
CA ASN A 14 -1.13 7.21 8.33
C ASN A 14 -0.30 6.81 9.57
N THR A 15 -0.96 6.25 10.57
CA THR A 15 -0.31 5.75 11.80
C THR A 15 -0.55 4.27 12.08
N CYS A 16 -1.52 3.65 11.40
CA CYS A 16 -1.91 2.25 11.62
C CYS A 16 -1.87 1.45 10.31
N ARG A 17 -3.01 1.33 9.60
CA ARG A 17 -3.20 0.41 8.46
C ARG A 17 -2.21 0.63 7.31
N SER A 18 -2.06 1.86 6.83
CA SER A 18 -1.16 2.13 5.69
C SER A 18 0.31 1.96 6.05
N VAL A 19 0.69 2.18 7.31
CA VAL A 19 2.04 1.92 7.83
C VAL A 19 2.34 0.42 7.80
N MET A 20 1.42 -0.38 8.35
CA MET A 20 1.54 -1.84 8.32
C MET A 20 1.58 -2.36 6.87
N ALA A 21 0.69 -1.86 6.01
CA ALA A 21 0.63 -2.26 4.60
C ALA A 21 1.91 -1.88 3.83
N GLU A 22 2.50 -0.72 4.08
CA GLU A 22 3.76 -0.29 3.48
C GLU A 22 4.91 -1.23 3.85
N ALA A 23 5.09 -1.51 5.14
CA ALA A 23 6.14 -2.39 5.62
C ALA A 23 6.00 -3.82 5.06
N MET A 24 4.78 -4.35 5.07
CA MET A 24 4.48 -5.69 4.58
C MET A 24 4.63 -5.78 3.05
N LEU A 25 4.22 -4.76 2.29
CA LEU A 25 4.37 -4.75 0.83
C LEU A 25 5.85 -4.66 0.42
N LYS A 26 6.64 -3.84 1.10
CA LYS A 26 8.10 -3.80 0.88
C LYS A 26 8.75 -5.15 1.10
N GLN A 27 8.37 -5.86 2.15
CA GLN A 27 8.86 -7.20 2.44
C GLN A 27 8.42 -8.21 1.37
N ALA A 28 7.12 -8.25 1.05
CA ALA A 28 6.58 -9.17 0.06
C ALA A 28 7.20 -8.96 -1.34
N LEU A 29 7.45 -7.70 -1.74
CA LEU A 29 8.14 -7.40 -3.00
C LEU A 29 9.58 -7.94 -2.99
N ARG A 30 10.33 -7.78 -1.89
CA ARG A 30 11.68 -8.36 -1.78
C ARG A 30 11.67 -9.89 -1.88
N GLU A 31 10.67 -10.55 -1.31
CA GLU A 31 10.52 -12.00 -1.36
C GLU A 31 10.25 -12.51 -2.80
N VAL A 32 9.42 -11.80 -3.57
CA VAL A 32 9.03 -12.25 -4.92
C VAL A 32 9.92 -11.73 -6.04
N MET A 33 10.65 -10.62 -5.84
CA MET A 33 11.45 -9.93 -6.86
C MET A 33 12.95 -9.87 -6.53
N GLY A 34 13.35 -10.20 -5.31
CA GLY A 34 14.75 -10.03 -4.87
C GLY A 34 15.21 -8.57 -5.01
N ASN A 35 16.40 -8.37 -5.56
CA ASN A 35 16.98 -7.03 -5.73
C ASN A 35 16.16 -6.10 -6.64
N ALA A 36 15.38 -6.64 -7.58
CA ALA A 36 14.53 -5.82 -8.45
C ALA A 36 13.41 -5.09 -7.68
N ALA A 37 13.13 -5.48 -6.45
CA ALA A 37 12.19 -4.76 -5.59
C ALA A 37 12.66 -3.33 -5.24
N GLU A 38 13.96 -3.05 -5.33
CA GLU A 38 14.53 -1.71 -5.07
C GLU A 38 14.14 -0.69 -6.14
N ASP A 39 13.75 -1.15 -7.33
CA ASP A 39 13.25 -0.31 -8.42
C ASP A 39 11.79 0.15 -8.18
N ILE A 40 11.13 -0.38 -7.15
CA ILE A 40 9.75 -0.05 -6.81
C ILE A 40 9.72 0.76 -5.51
N ARG A 41 9.28 1.99 -5.61
CA ARG A 41 9.07 2.88 -4.47
C ARG A 41 7.71 2.60 -3.85
N VAL A 42 7.69 2.13 -2.60
CA VAL A 42 6.47 1.97 -1.80
C VAL A 42 6.43 3.04 -0.72
N ILE A 43 5.36 3.81 -0.68
CA ILE A 43 5.13 4.90 0.27
C ILE A 43 3.74 4.79 0.88
N SER A 44 3.51 5.48 1.99
CA SER A 44 2.18 5.60 2.57
C SER A 44 1.82 7.04 2.96
N ALA A 45 0.52 7.32 3.01
CA ALA A 45 -0.02 8.61 3.40
C ALA A 45 -1.39 8.46 4.07
N GLY A 46 -1.89 9.55 4.65
CA GLY A 46 -3.23 9.61 5.22
C GLY A 46 -3.99 10.84 4.74
N VAL A 47 -5.30 10.70 4.49
CA VAL A 47 -6.13 11.82 4.05
C VAL A 47 -6.24 12.90 5.12
N SER A 48 -6.21 12.53 6.40
CA SER A 48 -6.24 13.44 7.56
C SER A 48 -5.03 13.25 8.47
N ALA A 49 -3.88 12.82 7.93
CA ALA A 49 -2.68 12.62 8.70
C ALA A 49 -2.15 13.94 9.28
N ARG A 50 -1.61 13.84 10.49
CA ARG A 50 -0.78 14.87 11.09
C ARG A 50 0.68 14.52 10.81
N CYS A 51 1.32 15.32 9.95
CA CYS A 51 2.67 15.03 9.48
C CYS A 51 3.66 14.97 10.66
N GLY A 52 4.52 13.94 10.64
CA GLY A 52 5.52 13.67 11.66
C GLY A 52 5.03 12.79 12.82
N ASP A 53 3.72 12.45 12.91
CA ASP A 53 3.25 11.50 13.91
C ASP A 53 3.92 10.13 13.69
N PRO A 54 4.36 9.43 14.76
CA PRO A 54 4.93 8.09 14.65
C PRO A 54 3.84 7.05 14.34
N ALA A 55 4.28 5.84 14.00
CA ALA A 55 3.38 4.69 13.99
C ALA A 55 2.72 4.53 15.36
N SER A 56 1.45 4.09 15.37
CA SER A 56 0.78 3.83 16.65
C SER A 56 1.47 2.66 17.37
N TYR A 57 1.47 2.71 18.71
CA TYR A 57 2.12 1.71 19.56
C TYR A 57 1.71 0.26 19.19
N HIS A 58 0.42 0.02 18.96
CA HIS A 58 -0.06 -1.31 18.58
C HIS A 58 0.28 -1.69 17.13
N ALA A 59 0.39 -0.73 16.20
CA ALA A 59 0.86 -1.02 14.85
C ALA A 59 2.34 -1.42 14.88
N GLU A 60 3.16 -0.70 15.65
CA GLU A 60 4.57 -1.06 15.84
C GLU A 60 4.71 -2.44 16.50
N ALA A 61 3.93 -2.74 17.56
CA ALA A 61 3.94 -4.04 18.21
C ALA A 61 3.54 -5.17 17.26
N ALA A 62 2.46 -5.02 16.49
CA ALA A 62 2.01 -6.02 15.52
C ALA A 62 3.05 -6.26 14.42
N MET A 63 3.71 -5.21 13.91
CA MET A 63 4.76 -5.35 12.91
C MET A 63 6.01 -6.02 13.47
N LYS A 64 6.40 -5.70 14.69
CA LYS A 64 7.54 -6.32 15.38
C LYS A 64 7.37 -7.84 15.54
N GLU A 65 6.15 -8.31 15.82
CA GLU A 65 5.85 -9.75 15.89
C GLU A 65 6.07 -10.46 14.54
N LEU A 66 5.91 -9.73 13.43
CA LEU A 66 6.17 -10.20 12.07
C LEU A 66 7.63 -9.97 11.62
N GLY A 67 8.50 -9.48 12.51
CA GLY A 67 9.89 -9.16 12.20
C GLY A 67 10.09 -7.91 11.36
N LEU A 68 9.07 -7.02 11.31
CA LEU A 68 9.11 -5.77 10.56
C LEU A 68 9.29 -4.58 11.52
N ASP A 69 10.14 -3.63 11.13
CA ASP A 69 10.42 -2.42 11.90
C ASP A 69 9.75 -1.21 11.26
N VAL A 70 8.87 -0.55 12.01
CA VAL A 70 8.20 0.70 11.62
C VAL A 70 8.47 1.83 12.62
N SER A 71 9.45 1.68 13.50
CA SER A 71 9.78 2.64 14.58
C SER A 71 10.22 4.02 14.07
N LEU A 72 10.76 4.08 12.85
CA LEU A 72 11.19 5.34 12.21
C LEU A 72 10.09 5.97 11.33
N HIS A 73 8.89 5.39 11.31
CA HIS A 73 7.79 5.94 10.52
C HIS A 73 7.42 7.35 10.97
N GLN A 74 7.17 8.21 10.00
CA GLN A 74 6.62 9.56 10.18
C GLN A 74 5.42 9.72 9.23
N ALA A 75 4.26 9.96 9.82
CA ALA A 75 3.03 10.12 9.06
C ALA A 75 3.14 11.30 8.09
N CYS A 76 2.61 11.11 6.89
CA CYS A 76 2.52 12.11 5.85
C CYS A 76 1.07 12.28 5.40
N ARG A 77 0.69 13.53 5.14
CA ARG A 77 -0.63 13.82 4.56
C ARG A 77 -0.58 13.62 3.04
N VAL A 78 -1.66 13.10 2.50
CA VAL A 78 -1.86 13.03 1.04
C VAL A 78 -1.73 14.43 0.42
N SER A 79 -1.01 14.53 -0.69
CA SER A 79 -0.88 15.75 -1.48
C SER A 79 -1.15 15.46 -2.96
N ALA A 80 -1.57 16.49 -3.70
CA ALA A 80 -1.80 16.36 -5.14
C ALA A 80 -0.52 15.92 -5.88
N GLU A 81 0.64 16.45 -5.47
CA GLU A 81 1.94 16.10 -6.05
C GLU A 81 2.24 14.60 -5.84
N ALA A 82 2.17 14.11 -4.59
CA ALA A 82 2.43 12.71 -4.29
C ALA A 82 1.44 11.76 -4.98
N LEU A 83 0.16 12.16 -5.09
CA LEU A 83 -0.84 11.40 -5.84
C LEU A 83 -0.54 11.37 -7.34
N ASN A 84 -0.09 12.47 -7.91
CA ASN A 84 0.27 12.53 -9.34
C ASN A 84 1.50 11.66 -9.65
N ASP A 85 2.48 11.65 -8.76
CA ASP A 85 3.72 10.87 -8.89
C ASP A 85 3.50 9.36 -8.67
N ALA A 86 2.48 8.96 -7.93
CA ALA A 86 2.15 7.55 -7.74
C ALA A 86 1.57 6.95 -9.02
N ASP A 87 2.01 5.74 -9.37
CA ASP A 87 1.47 4.96 -10.49
C ASP A 87 0.25 4.12 -10.07
N LEU A 88 0.19 3.78 -8.77
CA LEU A 88 -0.90 3.02 -8.16
C LEU A 88 -1.16 3.56 -6.76
N VAL A 89 -2.41 3.81 -6.44
CA VAL A 89 -2.87 4.27 -5.11
C VAL A 89 -3.84 3.23 -4.54
N LEU A 90 -3.46 2.61 -3.44
CA LEU A 90 -4.21 1.55 -2.78
C LEU A 90 -4.77 2.06 -1.44
N THR A 91 -6.06 2.26 -1.38
CA THR A 91 -6.74 2.72 -0.17
C THR A 91 -7.15 1.55 0.72
N MET A 92 -7.25 1.80 2.02
CA MET A 92 -7.67 0.77 2.98
C MET A 92 -9.19 0.56 2.99
N THR A 93 -9.97 1.51 2.49
CA THR A 93 -11.43 1.41 2.42
C THR A 93 -11.98 2.07 1.16
N MET A 94 -13.20 1.68 0.77
CA MET A 94 -13.93 2.33 -0.32
C MET A 94 -14.23 3.79 -0.01
N ALA A 95 -14.60 4.11 1.22
CA ALA A 95 -14.86 5.49 1.63
C ALA A 95 -13.65 6.40 1.40
N LEU A 96 -12.44 5.93 1.72
CA LEU A 96 -11.19 6.68 1.46
C LEU A 96 -10.91 6.82 -0.05
N ARG A 97 -11.20 5.77 -0.84
CA ARG A 97 -11.10 5.84 -2.30
C ARG A 97 -12.03 6.91 -2.86
N ASP A 98 -13.28 6.89 -2.45
CA ASP A 98 -14.31 7.81 -2.95
C ASP A 98 -14.01 9.26 -2.53
N GLU A 99 -13.51 9.49 -1.30
CA GLU A 99 -13.03 10.79 -0.81
C GLU A 99 -11.87 11.31 -1.69
N LEU A 100 -10.85 10.47 -1.96
CA LEU A 100 -9.75 10.85 -2.84
C LEU A 100 -10.21 11.18 -4.25
N LEU A 101 -11.16 10.43 -4.81
CA LEU A 101 -11.70 10.68 -6.14
C LEU A 101 -12.54 11.96 -6.21
N GLN A 102 -13.20 12.33 -5.13
CA GLN A 102 -13.92 13.59 -5.02
C GLN A 102 -12.96 14.77 -4.99
N ASP A 103 -11.89 14.69 -4.19
CA ASP A 103 -10.91 15.77 -4.02
C ASP A 103 -9.92 15.86 -5.20
N TYR A 104 -9.60 14.72 -5.81
CA TYR A 104 -8.60 14.59 -6.88
C TYR A 104 -9.13 13.73 -8.04
N PRO A 105 -10.11 14.22 -8.82
CA PRO A 105 -10.79 13.38 -9.84
C PRO A 105 -9.86 12.89 -10.96
N THR A 106 -8.71 13.51 -11.16
CA THR A 106 -7.73 13.14 -12.21
C THR A 106 -7.01 11.82 -11.96
N ILE A 107 -7.02 11.31 -10.72
CA ILE A 107 -6.32 10.08 -10.35
C ILE A 107 -7.17 8.81 -10.53
N GLY A 108 -8.39 8.91 -11.05
CA GLY A 108 -9.38 7.82 -11.05
C GLY A 108 -8.91 6.50 -11.66
N SER A 109 -8.04 6.55 -12.68
CA SER A 109 -7.55 5.34 -13.36
C SER A 109 -6.54 4.53 -12.56
N LYS A 110 -6.00 5.08 -11.47
CA LYS A 110 -4.93 4.47 -10.67
C LYS A 110 -5.27 4.29 -9.18
N VAL A 111 -6.52 4.58 -8.79
CA VAL A 111 -6.97 4.44 -7.39
C VAL A 111 -7.95 3.29 -7.27
N MET A 112 -7.69 2.39 -6.33
CA MET A 112 -8.60 1.30 -5.94
C MET A 112 -8.33 0.89 -4.49
N THR A 113 -9.18 0.05 -3.90
CA THR A 113 -8.87 -0.50 -2.59
C THR A 113 -7.78 -1.59 -2.69
N LEU A 114 -7.05 -1.83 -1.61
CA LEU A 114 -6.06 -2.89 -1.54
C LEU A 114 -6.70 -4.26 -1.82
N THR A 115 -7.89 -4.51 -1.30
CA THR A 115 -8.62 -5.78 -1.50
C THR A 115 -9.14 -5.93 -2.94
N GLU A 116 -9.57 -4.82 -3.60
CA GLU A 116 -9.91 -4.81 -5.03
C GLU A 116 -8.70 -5.15 -5.88
N PHE A 117 -7.57 -4.49 -5.63
CA PHE A 117 -6.33 -4.77 -6.37
C PHE A 117 -5.88 -6.22 -6.22
N ALA A 118 -5.94 -6.76 -5.00
CA ALA A 118 -5.63 -8.16 -4.74
C ALA A 118 -6.64 -9.15 -5.36
N GLY A 119 -7.87 -8.72 -5.64
CA GLY A 119 -8.96 -9.60 -6.09
C GLY A 119 -9.58 -10.41 -4.96
N LEU A 120 -9.48 -9.93 -3.72
CA LEU A 120 -9.91 -10.63 -2.51
C LEU A 120 -11.19 -10.04 -1.88
N THR A 121 -11.94 -9.23 -2.61
CA THR A 121 -13.14 -8.56 -2.07
C THR A 121 -14.22 -9.53 -1.60
N ARG A 122 -14.30 -10.73 -2.18
CA ARG A 122 -15.25 -11.77 -1.74
C ARG A 122 -14.82 -12.44 -0.42
N GLU A 123 -13.53 -12.58 -0.19
CA GLU A 123 -12.95 -13.28 0.96
C GLU A 123 -12.74 -12.36 2.16
N LEU A 124 -12.22 -11.16 1.90
CA LEU A 124 -11.80 -10.20 2.93
C LEU A 124 -12.77 -9.03 3.11
N GLY A 125 -13.78 -8.90 2.22
CA GLY A 125 -14.58 -7.68 2.11
C GLY A 125 -13.84 -6.58 1.34
N GLN A 126 -14.51 -5.46 1.15
CA GLN A 126 -13.95 -4.32 0.41
C GLN A 126 -13.00 -3.47 1.25
N ASP A 127 -13.20 -3.48 2.57
CA ASP A 127 -12.54 -2.61 3.52
C ASP A 127 -11.64 -3.38 4.49
N ILE A 128 -10.44 -2.88 4.71
CA ILE A 128 -9.59 -3.26 5.83
C ILE A 128 -10.11 -2.56 7.09
N LYS A 129 -10.51 -3.33 8.09
CA LYS A 129 -11.05 -2.78 9.34
C LYS A 129 -10.06 -1.83 10.03
N ASP A 130 -10.58 -0.73 10.57
CA ASP A 130 -9.76 0.24 11.30
C ASP A 130 -9.51 -0.24 12.73
N PRO A 131 -8.25 -0.52 13.11
CA PRO A 131 -7.93 -0.95 14.46
C PRO A 131 -7.73 0.21 15.45
N PHE A 132 -7.82 1.47 14.98
CA PHE A 132 -7.54 2.64 15.82
C PHE A 132 -8.41 2.68 17.07
N GLY A 133 -7.79 2.84 18.25
CA GLY A 133 -8.47 2.85 19.53
C GLY A 133 -8.82 1.48 20.11
N TYR A 134 -8.49 0.39 19.41
CA TYR A 134 -8.71 -0.98 19.86
C TYR A 134 -7.41 -1.62 20.38
N PRO A 135 -7.51 -2.74 21.14
CA PRO A 135 -6.34 -3.44 21.66
C PRO A 135 -5.53 -4.15 20.56
N LEU A 136 -4.35 -4.66 20.91
CA LEU A 136 -3.36 -5.25 19.99
C LEU A 136 -3.95 -6.36 19.11
N GLU A 137 -4.83 -7.19 19.63
CA GLU A 137 -5.44 -8.31 18.88
C GLU A 137 -6.21 -7.83 17.65
N VAL A 138 -6.80 -6.62 17.71
CA VAL A 138 -7.50 -6.03 16.55
C VAL A 138 -6.49 -5.53 15.51
N TYR A 139 -5.34 -5.03 15.94
CA TYR A 139 -4.25 -4.68 15.02
C TYR A 139 -3.65 -5.92 14.36
N GLN A 140 -3.47 -7.01 15.10
CA GLN A 140 -3.01 -8.29 14.56
C GLN A 140 -3.99 -8.83 13.52
N ALA A 141 -5.30 -8.78 13.80
CA ALA A 141 -6.33 -9.19 12.83
C ALA A 141 -6.32 -8.31 11.57
N SER A 142 -6.14 -6.99 11.71
CA SER A 142 -5.99 -6.09 10.58
C SER A 142 -4.71 -6.38 9.79
N ALA A 143 -3.60 -6.66 10.47
CA ALA A 143 -2.33 -7.05 9.85
C ALA A 143 -2.46 -8.37 9.07
N GLU A 144 -3.19 -9.36 9.59
CA GLU A 144 -3.46 -10.61 8.87
C GLU A 144 -4.27 -10.35 7.59
N GLN A 145 -5.31 -9.52 7.66
CA GLN A 145 -6.12 -9.15 6.50
C GLN A 145 -5.27 -8.41 5.45
N ILE A 146 -4.46 -7.44 5.88
CA ILE A 146 -3.52 -6.71 5.03
C ILE A 146 -2.51 -7.68 4.39
N GLY A 147 -1.92 -8.59 5.17
CA GLY A 147 -0.91 -9.54 4.70
C GLY A 147 -1.40 -10.40 3.54
N LYS A 148 -2.60 -10.98 3.67
CA LYS A 148 -3.23 -11.75 2.57
C LYS A 148 -3.36 -10.95 1.29
N ALA A 149 -3.79 -9.69 1.38
CA ALA A 149 -3.95 -8.82 0.23
C ALA A 149 -2.59 -8.39 -0.37
N VAL A 150 -1.62 -8.08 0.48
CA VAL A 150 -0.28 -7.64 0.10
C VAL A 150 0.50 -8.74 -0.62
N GLU A 151 0.40 -9.99 -0.19
CA GLU A 151 1.05 -11.13 -0.87
C GLU A 151 0.61 -11.27 -2.33
N ILE A 152 -0.68 -11.12 -2.59
CA ILE A 152 -1.21 -11.17 -3.96
C ILE A 152 -0.87 -9.89 -4.71
N ALA A 153 -0.95 -8.73 -4.06
CA ALA A 153 -0.58 -7.46 -4.65
C ALA A 153 0.88 -7.47 -5.13
N ALA A 154 1.81 -7.99 -4.31
CA ALA A 154 3.22 -8.09 -4.67
C ALA A 154 3.45 -8.93 -5.93
N LYS A 155 2.76 -10.07 -6.06
CA LYS A 155 2.82 -10.93 -7.26
C LYS A 155 2.32 -10.19 -8.51
N LYS A 156 1.18 -9.50 -8.42
CA LYS A 156 0.62 -8.72 -9.54
C LYS A 156 1.52 -7.55 -9.95
N ILE A 157 2.16 -6.90 -8.98
CA ILE A 157 3.12 -5.84 -9.23
C ILE A 157 4.35 -6.41 -9.95
N LYS A 158 4.89 -7.53 -9.49
CA LYS A 158 5.98 -8.26 -10.15
C LYS A 158 5.62 -8.58 -11.60
N ASP A 159 4.48 -9.23 -11.84
CA ASP A 159 4.05 -9.62 -13.19
C ASP A 159 3.94 -8.40 -14.12
N SER A 160 3.43 -7.28 -13.61
CA SER A 160 3.37 -6.01 -14.34
C SER A 160 4.75 -5.43 -14.63
N PHE A 161 5.71 -5.60 -13.74
CA PHE A 161 7.08 -5.13 -13.88
C PHE A 161 7.86 -5.97 -14.92
N GLU A 162 7.76 -7.31 -14.87
CA GLU A 162 8.46 -8.24 -15.77
C GLU A 162 7.94 -8.16 -17.21
N SER A 163 6.62 -8.14 -17.41
CA SER A 163 5.99 -8.06 -18.74
C SER A 163 6.44 -6.87 -19.59
N ARG A 164 7.10 -5.90 -19.00
CA ARG A 164 7.58 -4.68 -19.66
C ARG A 164 9.05 -4.68 -19.93
N ARG A 165 9.83 -5.33 -19.10
CA ARG A 165 11.26 -5.52 -19.39
C ARG A 165 11.40 -6.30 -20.70
N ASP A 166 10.60 -7.34 -20.88
CA ASP A 166 10.57 -8.14 -22.10
C ASP A 166 10.17 -7.30 -23.33
N ASN A 167 9.12 -6.48 -23.22
CA ASN A 167 8.68 -5.60 -24.32
C ASN A 167 9.67 -4.47 -24.67
N ASN A 168 10.53 -4.06 -23.73
CA ASN A 168 11.50 -2.99 -23.96
C ASN A 168 12.80 -3.54 -24.56
N GLU A 169 13.19 -4.78 -24.22
CA GLU A 169 14.33 -5.47 -24.81
C GLU A 169 14.09 -5.84 -26.28
N ASP A 170 12.86 -6.21 -26.65
CA ASP A 170 12.49 -6.51 -28.04
C ASP A 170 12.50 -5.25 -28.92
N ARG A 171 12.15 -4.06 -28.39
CA ARG A 171 12.19 -2.80 -29.16
C ARG A 171 13.61 -2.27 -29.44
N HIS A 172 14.61 -2.75 -28.73
CA HIS A 172 16.01 -2.36 -28.95
C HIS A 172 16.78 -3.37 -29.83
N ARG A 173 16.11 -4.43 -30.30
CA ARG A 173 16.68 -5.44 -31.21
C ARG A 173 16.27 -5.26 -32.68
N GLU A 174 15.35 -4.33 -32.96
CA GLU A 174 14.97 -3.88 -34.31
C GLU A 174 15.73 -2.60 -34.69
#